data_ced8bc83537dfc900a4edcbf2ebdc249
#
_entry.id   ced8bc83537dfc900a4edcbf2ebdc249
#
_cell.length_a   1.000
_cell.length_b   1.000
_cell.length_c   1.000
_cell.angle_alpha   90.00
_cell.angle_beta   90.00
_cell.angle_gamma   90.00
#
_symmetry.space_group_name_H-M   'P 1'
#
loop_
_entity.id
_entity.type
_entity.pdbx_description
1 polymer ?
#
loop_
_entity_poly.entity_id
_entity_poly.type
_entity_poly.pdbx_seq_one_letter_code
_entity_poly.pdbx_strand_id
1 'polypeptide(L)'
;MKRFFAGFCALFLLLLLTPALAFTNGQAPLTGQREELNGSYYLVKNAQTGEVMKLSPLDYIKGVVAAEMPLSYHTEALKAQAVAAHSYALYRINQKFNSSSGSGEAYLSTDPAECQGYLDLEGRKAQWGDQFDAYEAKLTEAVS
;
A
#
# COMPACT_ATOMS: atom_id res chain seq x y z
N MET A 1 52.66 -4.90 0.32
CA MET A 1 51.55 -5.52 1.06
C MET A 1 50.79 -4.53 1.97
N LYS A 2 51.45 -3.71 2.81
CA LYS A 2 50.73 -2.77 3.73
C LYS A 2 49.86 -1.71 3.01
N ARG A 3 50.27 -1.23 1.83
CA ARG A 3 49.51 -0.22 1.05
C ARG A 3 48.23 -0.78 0.39
N PHE A 4 48.24 -2.04 -0.01
CA PHE A 4 47.05 -2.71 -0.54
C PHE A 4 46.02 -3.01 0.56
N PHE A 5 46.48 -3.36 1.76
CA PHE A 5 45.65 -3.62 2.91
C PHE A 5 44.94 -2.34 3.39
N ALA A 6 45.63 -1.20 3.39
CA ALA A 6 45.04 0.09 3.74
C ALA A 6 43.96 0.51 2.72
N GLY A 7 44.14 0.28 1.43
CA GLY A 7 43.16 0.56 0.39
C GLY A 7 41.89 -0.32 0.54
N PHE A 8 42.10 -1.61 0.86
CA PHE A 8 40.97 -2.54 1.07
C PHE A 8 40.16 -2.18 2.31
N CYS A 9 40.82 -1.82 3.42
CA CYS A 9 40.15 -1.34 4.62
C CYS A 9 39.36 -0.04 4.38
N ALA A 10 39.91 0.91 3.61
CA ALA A 10 39.23 2.15 3.27
C ALA A 10 37.98 1.91 2.41
N LEU A 11 38.07 1.01 1.41
CA LEU A 11 36.94 0.63 0.59
C LEU A 11 35.83 -0.08 1.39
N PHE A 12 36.24 -0.96 2.31
CA PHE A 12 35.29 -1.68 3.17
C PHE A 12 34.59 -0.74 4.15
N LEU A 13 35.31 0.24 4.70
CA LEU A 13 34.75 1.29 5.56
C LEU A 13 33.78 2.19 4.79
N LEU A 14 34.09 2.52 3.54
CA LEU A 14 33.21 3.28 2.66
C LEU A 14 31.90 2.53 2.37
N LEU A 15 31.99 1.21 2.14
CA LEU A 15 30.82 0.34 1.92
C LEU A 15 29.93 0.19 3.15
N LEU A 16 30.50 0.23 4.37
CA LEU A 16 29.75 0.21 5.62
C LEU A 16 29.11 1.57 5.95
N LEU A 17 29.70 2.67 5.47
CA LEU A 17 29.18 4.03 5.71
C LEU A 17 28.04 4.40 4.75
N THR A 18 27.95 3.78 3.56
CA THR A 18 26.90 4.10 2.59
C THR A 18 25.47 3.87 3.09
N PRO A 19 25.13 2.76 3.79
CA PRO A 19 23.79 2.63 4.36
C PRO A 19 23.50 3.64 5.47
N ALA A 20 24.50 4.00 6.29
CA ALA A 20 24.32 4.99 7.35
C ALA A 20 24.01 6.39 6.78
N LEU A 21 24.66 6.78 5.69
CA LEU A 21 24.40 8.06 5.00
C LEU A 21 23.06 8.06 4.24
N ALA A 22 22.62 6.91 3.74
CA ALA A 22 21.30 6.79 3.10
C ALA A 22 20.14 6.96 4.11
N PHE A 23 20.34 6.54 5.37
CA PHE A 23 19.38 6.75 6.45
C PHE A 23 19.36 8.16 7.03
N THR A 24 20.42 8.96 6.85
CA THR A 24 20.50 10.34 7.36
C THR A 24 19.97 11.38 6.40
N ASN A 25 19.78 11.08 5.13
CA ASN A 25 19.08 11.95 4.19
C ASN A 25 17.57 11.90 4.44
N GLY A 26 17.20 12.61 5.49
CA GLY A 26 15.92 12.85 6.08
C GLY A 26 14.73 12.77 5.12
N GLN A 27 13.97 11.72 5.26
CA GLN A 27 12.54 11.90 5.12
C GLN A 27 12.09 12.68 6.35
N ALA A 28 11.58 13.89 6.13
CA ALA A 28 10.91 14.63 7.18
C ALA A 28 9.90 13.70 7.88
N PRO A 29 9.81 13.70 9.21
CA PRO A 29 8.90 12.81 9.90
C PRO A 29 7.47 13.08 9.39
N LEU A 30 6.80 12.04 8.92
CA LEU A 30 5.41 12.03 8.41
C LEU A 30 4.36 12.38 9.51
N THR A 31 4.79 13.03 10.59
CA THR A 31 3.98 13.31 11.78
C THR A 31 2.79 14.25 11.52
N GLY A 32 2.91 15.20 10.60
CA GLY A 32 1.78 16.10 10.26
C GLY A 32 0.78 15.48 9.27
N GLN A 33 1.24 14.56 8.44
CA GLN A 33 0.40 13.89 7.44
C GLN A 33 -0.35 12.67 8.00
N ARG A 34 0.11 12.12 9.13
CA ARG A 34 -0.56 11.00 9.82
C ARG A 34 -1.94 11.38 10.37
N GLU A 35 -2.14 12.63 10.76
CA GLU A 35 -3.45 13.09 11.25
C GLU A 35 -4.43 13.34 10.10
N GLU A 36 -3.99 13.80 8.93
CA GLU A 36 -4.85 13.93 7.74
C GLU A 36 -5.09 12.60 7.04
N LEU A 37 -4.13 11.68 7.05
CA LEU A 37 -4.31 10.31 6.55
C LEU A 37 -5.12 9.42 7.51
N ASN A 38 -5.20 9.78 8.78
CA ASN A 38 -6.18 9.27 9.73
C ASN A 38 -7.59 9.87 9.53
N GLY A 39 -7.72 10.82 8.60
CA GLY A 39 -9.00 11.28 8.07
C GLY A 39 -9.65 10.15 7.28
N SER A 40 -10.48 9.49 7.93
CA SER A 40 -11.63 8.63 7.62
C SER A 40 -11.79 8.01 6.22
N TYR A 41 -11.09 8.39 5.14
CA TYR A 41 -11.33 7.82 3.80
C TYR A 41 -10.20 8.05 2.80
N TYR A 42 -10.10 7.14 1.84
CA TYR A 42 -9.29 7.27 0.63
C TYR A 42 -10.13 7.76 -0.55
N LEU A 43 -9.56 8.63 -1.40
CA LEU A 43 -10.14 9.01 -2.68
C LEU A 43 -9.64 8.03 -3.76
N VAL A 44 -10.56 7.21 -4.26
CA VAL A 44 -10.26 6.14 -5.21
C VAL A 44 -11.06 6.37 -6.49
N LYS A 45 -10.36 6.53 -7.60
CA LYS A 45 -11.00 6.65 -8.92
C LYS A 45 -11.42 5.27 -9.41
N ASN A 46 -12.70 5.10 -9.71
CA ASN A 46 -13.20 3.92 -10.42
C ASN A 46 -12.73 4.00 -11.89
N ALA A 47 -11.95 3.04 -12.33
CA ALA A 47 -11.38 3.01 -13.67
C ALA A 47 -12.45 2.82 -14.77
N GLN A 48 -13.57 2.18 -14.44
CA GLN A 48 -14.64 1.90 -15.41
C GLN A 48 -15.60 3.09 -15.59
N THR A 49 -15.96 3.76 -14.48
CA THR A 49 -16.95 4.86 -14.50
C THR A 49 -16.29 6.24 -14.49
N GLY A 50 -15.02 6.33 -14.08
CA GLY A 50 -14.33 7.60 -13.86
C GLY A 50 -14.73 8.31 -12.56
N GLU A 51 -15.69 7.79 -11.82
CA GLU A 51 -16.18 8.35 -10.57
C GLU A 51 -15.13 8.25 -9.45
N VAL A 52 -15.06 9.27 -8.60
CA VAL A 52 -14.20 9.27 -7.40
C VAL A 52 -15.00 8.83 -6.20
N MET A 53 -14.64 7.67 -5.67
CA MET A 53 -15.25 7.07 -4.49
C MET A 53 -14.50 7.50 -3.22
N LYS A 54 -15.24 7.67 -2.12
CA LYS A 54 -14.69 7.83 -0.77
C LYS A 54 -14.81 6.49 -0.05
N LEU A 55 -13.69 5.82 0.14
CA LEU A 55 -13.64 4.52 0.81
C LEU A 55 -12.91 4.62 2.14
N SER A 56 -13.38 3.91 3.16
CA SER A 56 -12.58 3.74 4.36
C SER A 56 -11.29 2.97 4.02
N PRO A 57 -10.17 3.20 4.73
CA PRO A 57 -8.96 2.39 4.54
C PRO A 57 -9.24 0.89 4.61
N LEU A 58 -10.11 0.47 5.55
CA LEU A 58 -10.51 -0.92 5.72
C LEU A 58 -11.21 -1.47 4.48
N ASP A 59 -12.21 -0.75 3.95
CA ASP A 59 -12.97 -1.19 2.77
C ASP A 59 -12.09 -1.24 1.53
N TYR A 60 -11.19 -0.25 1.37
CA TYR A 60 -10.24 -0.25 0.28
C TYR A 60 -9.31 -1.48 0.35
N ILE A 61 -8.70 -1.74 1.51
CA ILE A 61 -7.78 -2.87 1.67
C ILE A 61 -8.51 -4.21 1.49
N LYS A 62 -9.75 -4.35 1.97
CA LYS A 62 -10.58 -5.53 1.68
C LYS A 62 -10.73 -5.75 0.18
N GLY A 63 -11.10 -4.72 -0.56
CA GLY A 63 -11.25 -4.80 -2.01
C GLY A 63 -9.97 -5.17 -2.73
N VAL A 64 -8.83 -4.65 -2.28
CA VAL A 64 -7.52 -4.99 -2.84
C VAL A 64 -7.13 -6.42 -2.54
N VAL A 65 -7.20 -6.87 -1.29
CA VAL A 65 -6.87 -8.27 -0.93
C VAL A 65 -7.76 -9.25 -1.68
N ALA A 66 -9.05 -8.95 -1.82
CA ALA A 66 -9.99 -9.78 -2.57
C ALA A 66 -9.65 -9.89 -4.06
N ALA A 67 -9.11 -8.83 -4.66
CA ALA A 67 -8.71 -8.82 -6.06
C ALA A 67 -7.35 -9.51 -6.31
N GLU A 68 -6.42 -9.39 -5.36
CA GLU A 68 -5.03 -9.79 -5.52
C GLU A 68 -4.74 -11.22 -5.05
N MET A 69 -5.56 -11.77 -4.13
CA MET A 69 -5.31 -13.09 -3.55
C MET A 69 -6.55 -13.99 -3.45
N PRO A 70 -6.42 -15.29 -3.77
CA PRO A 70 -7.47 -16.26 -3.50
C PRO A 70 -7.75 -16.37 -1.98
N LEU A 71 -9.03 -16.23 -1.58
CA LEU A 71 -9.44 -16.32 -0.17
C LEU A 71 -9.29 -17.73 0.43
N SER A 72 -8.99 -18.73 -0.39
CA SER A 72 -8.62 -20.09 0.05
C SER A 72 -7.25 -20.16 0.74
N TYR A 73 -6.39 -19.14 0.56
CA TYR A 73 -5.08 -19.09 1.19
C TYR A 73 -5.19 -18.97 2.70
N HIS A 74 -4.10 -19.29 3.41
CA HIS A 74 -4.05 -19.19 4.86
C HIS A 74 -4.26 -17.74 5.32
N THR A 75 -4.97 -17.54 6.44
CA THR A 75 -5.30 -16.18 6.96
C THR A 75 -4.05 -15.32 7.15
N GLU A 76 -2.93 -15.88 7.60
CA GLU A 76 -1.68 -15.12 7.76
C GLU A 76 -1.10 -14.62 6.42
N ALA A 77 -1.32 -15.33 5.32
CA ALA A 77 -0.94 -14.84 4.00
C ALA A 77 -1.83 -13.66 3.56
N LEU A 78 -3.13 -13.71 3.87
CA LEU A 78 -4.06 -12.61 3.62
C LEU A 78 -3.71 -11.39 4.47
N LYS A 79 -3.32 -11.57 5.75
CA LYS A 79 -2.82 -10.49 6.62
C LYS A 79 -1.55 -9.85 6.04
N ALA A 80 -0.61 -10.64 5.57
CA ALA A 80 0.60 -10.12 4.95
C ALA A 80 0.28 -9.29 3.68
N GLN A 81 -0.65 -9.76 2.86
CA GLN A 81 -1.12 -8.99 1.70
C GLN A 81 -1.84 -7.70 2.11
N ALA A 82 -2.63 -7.73 3.17
CA ALA A 82 -3.30 -6.53 3.69
C ALA A 82 -2.30 -5.45 4.12
N VAL A 83 -1.22 -5.85 4.82
CA VAL A 83 -0.13 -4.94 5.21
C VAL A 83 0.59 -4.38 3.98
N ALA A 84 0.88 -5.22 2.97
CA ALA A 84 1.51 -4.77 1.74
C ALA A 84 0.61 -3.79 0.96
N ALA A 85 -0.68 -4.12 0.83
CA ALA A 85 -1.68 -3.27 0.17
C ALA A 85 -1.82 -1.90 0.85
N HIS A 86 -1.89 -1.89 2.18
CA HIS A 86 -1.96 -0.64 2.95
C HIS A 86 -0.70 0.21 2.77
N SER A 87 0.48 -0.41 2.89
CA SER A 87 1.76 0.29 2.71
C SER A 87 1.88 0.90 1.32
N TYR A 88 1.46 0.17 0.28
CA TYR A 88 1.43 0.68 -1.09
C TYR A 88 0.44 1.85 -1.25
N ALA A 89 -0.77 1.73 -0.69
CA ALA A 89 -1.76 2.80 -0.75
C ALA A 89 -1.22 4.10 -0.13
N LEU A 90 -0.63 4.02 1.08
CA LEU A 90 -0.01 5.16 1.74
C LEU A 90 1.13 5.78 0.92
N TYR A 91 1.97 4.94 0.31
CA TYR A 91 3.03 5.39 -0.57
C TYR A 91 2.48 6.17 -1.76
N ARG A 92 1.44 5.66 -2.45
CA ARG A 92 0.80 6.31 -3.60
C ARG A 92 0.14 7.62 -3.23
N ILE A 93 -0.58 7.65 -2.12
CA ILE A 93 -1.22 8.87 -1.59
C ILE A 93 -0.15 9.93 -1.32
N ASN A 94 0.93 9.56 -0.64
CA ASN A 94 2.03 10.49 -0.33
C ASN A 94 2.73 11.01 -1.60
N GLN A 95 2.95 10.16 -2.60
CA GLN A 95 3.51 10.59 -3.88
C GLN A 95 2.63 11.63 -4.59
N LYS A 96 1.33 11.36 -4.68
CA LYS A 96 0.37 12.27 -5.33
C LYS A 96 0.24 13.58 -4.56
N PHE A 97 0.17 13.51 -3.23
CA PHE A 97 0.10 14.70 -2.37
C PHE A 97 1.29 15.62 -2.58
N ASN A 98 2.51 15.07 -2.69
CA ASN A 98 3.73 15.85 -2.91
C ASN A 98 3.88 16.39 -4.34
N SER A 99 3.20 15.78 -5.32
CA SER A 99 3.28 16.17 -6.73
C SER A 99 2.14 17.09 -7.20
N SER A 100 1.04 17.13 -6.45
CA SER A 100 -0.17 17.89 -6.82
C SER A 100 -0.38 19.05 -5.87
N SER A 101 -0.56 20.25 -6.40
CA SER A 101 -0.93 21.44 -5.63
C SER A 101 -2.38 21.37 -5.14
N GLY A 102 -2.73 20.39 -4.31
CA GLY A 102 -3.97 20.40 -3.53
C GLY A 102 -5.30 20.33 -4.28
N SER A 103 -5.33 19.88 -5.52
CA SER A 103 -6.58 19.65 -6.24
C SER A 103 -7.17 18.30 -5.80
N GLY A 104 -8.44 18.26 -5.38
CA GLY A 104 -9.15 17.08 -4.87
C GLY A 104 -9.24 15.87 -5.81
N GLU A 105 -8.17 15.58 -6.54
CA GLU A 105 -8.02 14.43 -7.40
C GLU A 105 -7.84 13.14 -6.58
N ALA A 106 -8.37 12.05 -7.12
CA ALA A 106 -8.19 10.73 -6.53
C ALA A 106 -6.70 10.35 -6.48
N TYR A 107 -6.26 9.87 -5.33
CA TYR A 107 -4.89 9.43 -5.10
C TYR A 107 -4.65 7.98 -5.54
N LEU A 108 -5.71 7.18 -5.58
CA LEU A 108 -5.72 5.76 -5.92
C LEU A 108 -6.66 5.51 -7.11
N SER A 109 -6.45 4.40 -7.79
CA SER A 109 -7.28 3.93 -8.90
C SER A 109 -7.62 2.45 -8.70
N THR A 110 -8.78 2.02 -9.21
CA THR A 110 -9.14 0.60 -9.29
C THR A 110 -8.52 -0.11 -10.49
N ASP A 111 -7.78 0.63 -11.35
CA ASP A 111 -7.04 0.05 -12.47
C ASP A 111 -5.76 -0.63 -11.99
N PRO A 112 -5.61 -1.95 -12.19
CA PRO A 112 -4.40 -2.66 -11.79
C PRO A 112 -3.16 -2.22 -12.59
N ALA A 113 -3.31 -1.55 -13.73
CA ALA A 113 -2.21 -0.97 -14.49
C ALA A 113 -1.67 0.33 -13.85
N GLU A 114 -2.51 1.05 -13.11
CA GLU A 114 -2.14 2.31 -12.44
C GLU A 114 -1.80 2.11 -10.96
N CYS A 115 -2.57 1.26 -10.27
CA CYS A 115 -2.47 1.00 -8.84
C CYS A 115 -2.58 -0.51 -8.57
N GLN A 116 -3.35 -0.88 -7.55
CA GLN A 116 -3.67 -2.27 -7.19
C GLN A 116 -5.03 -2.64 -7.78
N GLY A 117 -5.23 -3.92 -8.09
CA GLY A 117 -6.54 -4.45 -8.40
C GLY A 117 -7.51 -4.17 -7.24
N TYR A 118 -8.78 -3.97 -7.57
CA TYR A 118 -9.81 -3.68 -6.59
C TYR A 118 -11.12 -4.39 -6.95
N LEU A 119 -11.67 -5.10 -6.01
CA LEU A 119 -12.96 -5.79 -6.14
C LEU A 119 -13.93 -5.22 -5.09
N ASP A 120 -14.95 -4.53 -5.57
CA ASP A 120 -15.98 -3.97 -4.69
C ASP A 120 -16.89 -5.04 -4.06
N LEU A 121 -17.80 -4.63 -3.21
CA LEU A 121 -18.68 -5.56 -2.51
C LEU A 121 -19.53 -6.40 -3.46
N GLU A 122 -20.07 -5.78 -4.50
CA GLU A 122 -20.92 -6.47 -5.47
C GLU A 122 -20.09 -7.43 -6.34
N GLY A 123 -18.89 -7.03 -6.72
CA GLY A 123 -17.93 -7.91 -7.41
C GLY A 123 -17.56 -9.11 -6.55
N ARG A 124 -17.31 -8.92 -5.25
CA ARG A 124 -17.03 -10.02 -4.31
C ARG A 124 -18.22 -10.98 -4.17
N LYS A 125 -19.45 -10.45 -4.04
CA LYS A 125 -20.66 -11.28 -4.03
C LYS A 125 -20.82 -12.09 -5.31
N ALA A 126 -20.66 -11.46 -6.45
CA ALA A 126 -20.77 -12.11 -7.75
C ALA A 126 -19.68 -13.19 -7.94
N GLN A 127 -18.45 -12.93 -7.51
CA GLN A 127 -17.31 -13.83 -7.66
C GLN A 127 -17.38 -15.04 -6.71
N TRP A 128 -17.83 -14.84 -5.47
CA TRP A 128 -17.78 -15.88 -4.44
C TRP A 128 -19.09 -16.64 -4.26
N GLY A 129 -20.20 -16.11 -4.77
CA GLY A 129 -21.50 -16.78 -4.70
C GLY A 129 -21.85 -17.32 -3.31
N ASP A 130 -22.12 -18.60 -3.20
CA ASP A 130 -22.47 -19.25 -1.92
C ASP A 130 -21.37 -19.21 -0.86
N GLN A 131 -20.13 -18.92 -1.24
CA GLN A 131 -19.01 -18.80 -0.31
C GLN A 131 -18.81 -17.38 0.22
N PHE A 132 -19.64 -16.42 -0.23
CA PHE A 132 -19.45 -15.00 0.08
C PHE A 132 -19.34 -14.74 1.58
N ASP A 133 -20.27 -15.24 2.40
CA ASP A 133 -20.29 -14.96 3.84
C ASP A 133 -19.03 -15.48 4.55
N ALA A 134 -18.59 -16.69 4.18
CA ALA A 134 -17.39 -17.31 4.75
C ALA A 134 -16.11 -16.54 4.36
N TYR A 135 -16.00 -16.16 3.09
CA TYR A 135 -14.85 -15.43 2.59
C TYR A 135 -14.82 -13.98 3.08
N GLU A 136 -15.98 -13.31 3.16
CA GLU A 136 -16.05 -11.94 3.70
C GLU A 136 -15.71 -11.91 5.20
N ALA A 137 -16.12 -12.91 5.97
CA ALA A 137 -15.73 -13.04 7.37
C ALA A 137 -14.21 -13.24 7.52
N LYS A 138 -13.62 -14.15 6.73
CA LYS A 138 -12.18 -14.41 6.72
C LYS A 138 -11.38 -13.19 6.26
N LEU A 139 -11.86 -12.50 5.23
CA LEU A 139 -11.25 -11.26 4.74
C LEU A 139 -11.28 -10.16 5.81
N THR A 140 -12.41 -10.04 6.51
CA THR A 140 -12.55 -9.06 7.62
C THR A 140 -11.55 -9.36 8.73
N GLU A 141 -11.41 -10.62 9.14
CA GLU A 141 -10.41 -11.04 10.13
C GLU A 141 -8.97 -10.72 9.69
N ALA A 142 -8.68 -10.92 8.40
CA ALA A 142 -7.33 -10.70 7.89
C ALA A 142 -6.95 -9.20 7.79
N VAL A 143 -7.93 -8.30 7.65
CA VAL A 143 -7.70 -6.86 7.43
C VAL A 143 -7.86 -6.05 8.71
N SER A 144 -8.53 -6.58 9.74
CA SER A 144 -8.72 -5.93 11.05
C SER A 144 -7.46 -6.02 11.91
#